data_42a2d1a05f4ad42dcce41eef8ae7b048
#
_entry.id   42a2d1a05f4ad42dcce41eef8ae7b048
#
_cell.length_a   1.000
_cell.length_b   1.000
_cell.length_c   1.000
_cell.angle_alpha   90.00
_cell.angle_beta   90.00
_cell.angle_gamma   90.00
#
_symmetry.space_group_name_H-M   'P 1'
#
loop_
_entity.id
_entity.type
_entity.pdbx_description
1 polymer ?
#
loop_
_entity_poly.entity_id
_entity_poly.type
_entity_poly.pdbx_seq_one_letter_code
_entity_poly.pdbx_strand_id
1 'polypeptide(L)'
;MNWRSKKLLEACRDLPCGLCNVEDGTVVAAHSNQQKDGKGTGIKAHDFRVAALCYRCHMQIDQGGAGKEEKRQAWEEAHRKTIGWLFEKGILDVISK
;
A
#
# COMPACT_ATOMS: atom_id res chain seq x y z
N MET A 1 -5.64 14.14 -12.87
CA MET A 1 -6.49 13.19 -12.11
C MET A 1 -5.68 11.97 -11.74
N ASN A 2 -5.77 11.53 -10.51
CA ASN A 2 -5.02 10.36 -10.07
C ASN A 2 -5.69 9.06 -10.53
N TRP A 3 -4.88 8.06 -10.80
CA TRP A 3 -5.35 6.76 -11.25
C TRP A 3 -6.06 6.02 -10.12
N ARG A 4 -7.22 5.41 -10.43
CA ARG A 4 -8.06 4.72 -9.46
C ARG A 4 -8.42 3.32 -9.93
N SER A 5 -8.39 2.35 -9.00
CA SER A 5 -8.82 0.98 -9.25
C SER A 5 -9.37 0.37 -7.97
N LYS A 6 -10.68 0.33 -7.85
CA LYS A 6 -11.34 -0.28 -6.71
C LYS A 6 -10.96 -1.76 -6.58
N LYS A 7 -10.85 -2.46 -7.69
CA LYS A 7 -10.48 -3.88 -7.71
C LYS A 7 -9.10 -4.10 -7.10
N LEU A 8 -8.14 -3.23 -7.42
CA LEU A 8 -6.78 -3.32 -6.87
C LEU A 8 -6.80 -3.11 -5.35
N LEU A 9 -7.53 -2.10 -4.87
CA LEU A 9 -7.61 -1.81 -3.44
C LEU A 9 -8.26 -2.97 -2.67
N GLU A 10 -9.31 -3.55 -3.22
CA GLU A 10 -9.97 -4.70 -2.59
C GLU A 10 -9.06 -5.92 -2.54
N ALA A 11 -8.27 -6.16 -3.59
CA ALA A 11 -7.35 -7.29 -3.63
C ALA A 11 -6.29 -7.19 -2.53
N CYS A 12 -5.88 -5.99 -2.13
CA CYS A 12 -4.91 -5.81 -1.06
C CYS A 12 -5.40 -6.36 0.28
N ARG A 13 -6.71 -6.42 0.50
CA ARG A 13 -7.28 -6.93 1.75
C ARG A 13 -7.06 -8.43 1.93
N ASP A 14 -6.81 -9.15 0.85
CA ASP A 14 -6.56 -10.59 0.88
C ASP A 14 -5.08 -10.93 0.97
N LEU A 15 -4.23 -9.92 1.10
CA LEU A 15 -2.78 -10.10 1.24
C LEU A 15 -2.37 -10.09 2.71
N PRO A 16 -1.22 -10.70 3.05
CA PRO A 16 -0.66 -10.47 4.38
C PRO A 16 -0.15 -9.03 4.50
N CYS A 17 0.04 -8.58 5.74
CA CYS A 17 0.66 -7.28 5.99
C CYS A 17 2.08 -7.26 5.39
N GLY A 18 2.40 -6.22 4.64
CA GLY A 18 3.71 -6.07 4.01
C GLY A 18 4.87 -5.85 4.98
N LEU A 19 4.58 -5.58 6.25
CA LEU A 19 5.61 -5.39 7.27
C LEU A 19 5.73 -6.55 8.24
N CYS A 20 4.62 -7.02 8.82
CA CYS A 20 4.66 -8.07 9.85
C CYS A 20 4.09 -9.40 9.40
N ASN A 21 3.61 -9.52 8.17
CA ASN A 21 3.05 -10.72 7.55
C ASN A 21 1.78 -11.26 8.23
N VAL A 22 1.15 -10.51 9.12
CA VAL A 22 -0.07 -10.97 9.78
C VAL A 22 -1.24 -11.00 8.80
N GLU A 23 -2.13 -11.97 8.99
CA GLU A 23 -3.37 -12.10 8.23
C GLU A 23 -4.53 -12.12 9.22
N ASP A 24 -4.81 -10.97 9.83
CA ASP A 24 -5.76 -10.88 10.94
C ASP A 24 -7.09 -10.22 10.55
N GLY A 25 -7.33 -10.02 9.27
CA GLY A 25 -8.55 -9.39 8.78
C GLY A 25 -8.53 -7.87 8.82
N THR A 26 -7.43 -7.26 9.29
CA THR A 26 -7.33 -5.78 9.35
C THR A 26 -6.52 -5.18 8.21
N VAL A 27 -5.96 -6.02 7.33
CA VAL A 27 -5.11 -5.52 6.22
C VAL A 27 -5.94 -4.70 5.24
N VAL A 28 -5.44 -3.52 4.92
CA VAL A 28 -6.05 -2.61 3.95
C VAL A 28 -4.98 -2.06 3.02
N ALA A 29 -5.41 -1.43 1.93
CA ALA A 29 -4.52 -0.74 1.02
C ALA A 29 -4.20 0.65 1.57
N ALA A 30 -2.99 0.85 2.08
CA ALA A 30 -2.54 2.12 2.63
C ALA A 30 -1.84 2.93 1.53
N HIS A 31 -2.43 4.07 1.16
CA HIS A 31 -1.89 4.92 0.10
C HIS A 31 -0.60 5.63 0.53
N SER A 32 0.24 5.92 -0.46
CA SER A 32 1.43 6.75 -0.25
C SER A 32 1.04 8.13 0.29
N ASN A 33 1.86 8.69 1.17
CA ASN A 33 1.73 10.07 1.66
C ASN A 33 2.65 11.04 0.91
N GLN A 34 3.24 10.62 -0.18
CA GLN A 34 4.22 11.42 -0.91
C GLN A 34 3.57 12.20 -2.05
N GLN A 35 3.88 13.49 -2.15
CA GLN A 35 3.33 14.35 -3.20
C GLN A 35 3.67 13.85 -4.60
N LYS A 36 4.86 13.29 -4.78
CA LYS A 36 5.27 12.73 -6.07
C LYS A 36 4.40 11.57 -6.52
N ASP A 37 3.64 10.96 -5.60
CA ASP A 37 2.70 9.89 -5.91
C ASP A 37 1.27 10.40 -6.08
N GLY A 38 1.08 11.70 -6.23
CA GLY A 38 -0.21 12.31 -6.45
C GLY A 38 -0.95 12.73 -5.20
N LYS A 39 -0.33 12.60 -4.01
CA LYS A 39 -0.95 13.00 -2.74
C LYS A 39 -1.08 14.52 -2.67
N GLY A 40 -2.26 15.00 -2.30
CA GLY A 40 -2.52 16.41 -2.05
C GLY A 40 -3.50 16.57 -0.90
N THR A 41 -3.84 17.83 -0.57
CA THR A 41 -4.80 18.12 0.49
C THR A 41 -6.16 17.55 0.10
N GLY A 42 -6.66 16.58 0.87
CA GLY A 42 -7.92 15.91 0.59
C GLY A 42 -7.88 14.99 -0.64
N ILE A 43 -6.70 14.77 -1.22
CA ILE A 43 -6.53 13.93 -2.41
C ILE A 43 -5.61 12.78 -2.08
N LYS A 44 -6.08 11.55 -2.30
CA LYS A 44 -5.26 10.35 -2.12
C LYS A 44 -4.31 10.17 -3.29
N ALA A 45 -3.13 9.60 -3.04
CA ALA A 45 -2.18 9.22 -4.08
C ALA A 45 -2.82 8.26 -5.08
N HIS A 46 -2.12 8.00 -6.19
CA HIS A 46 -2.56 6.99 -7.17
C HIS A 46 -2.79 5.64 -6.50
N ASP A 47 -3.81 4.92 -6.92
CA ASP A 47 -4.12 3.61 -6.34
C ASP A 47 -3.03 2.56 -6.60
N PHE A 48 -2.16 2.76 -7.59
CA PHE A 48 -1.02 1.85 -7.78
C PHE A 48 0.12 2.10 -6.79
N ARG A 49 0.04 3.15 -5.97
CA ARG A 49 1.01 3.43 -4.91
C ARG A 49 0.36 3.15 -3.55
N VAL A 50 0.11 1.87 -3.29
CA VAL A 50 -0.48 1.38 -2.03
C VAL A 50 0.39 0.28 -1.45
N ALA A 51 0.28 0.11 -0.13
CA ALA A 51 0.93 -0.97 0.60
C ALA A 51 -0.13 -1.71 1.42
N ALA A 52 -0.09 -3.04 1.40
CA ALA A 52 -0.96 -3.85 2.25
C ALA A 52 -0.43 -3.77 3.68
N LEU A 53 -1.19 -3.16 4.58
CA LEU A 53 -0.79 -2.97 5.97
C LEU A 53 -1.92 -3.35 6.92
N CYS A 54 -1.58 -4.10 7.98
CA CYS A 54 -2.52 -4.39 9.04
C CYS A 54 -2.79 -3.11 9.86
N TYR A 55 -3.83 -3.14 10.69
CA TYR A 55 -4.21 -1.97 11.48
C TYR A 55 -3.03 -1.42 12.29
N ARG A 56 -2.31 -2.29 13.00
CA ARG A 56 -1.22 -1.85 13.87
C ARG A 56 -0.07 -1.21 13.08
N CYS A 57 0.38 -1.84 12.00
CA CYS A 57 1.46 -1.29 11.19
C CYS A 57 1.05 0.02 10.50
N HIS A 58 -0.21 0.09 10.03
CA HIS A 58 -0.74 1.30 9.43
C HIS A 58 -0.75 2.47 10.44
N MET A 59 -1.20 2.19 11.66
CA MET A 59 -1.22 3.21 12.72
C MET A 59 0.19 3.67 13.10
N GLN A 60 1.16 2.76 13.14
CA GLN A 60 2.54 3.13 13.45
C GLN A 60 3.16 4.03 12.38
N ILE A 61 2.86 3.77 11.12
CA ILE A 61 3.34 4.64 10.04
C ILE A 61 2.66 6.01 10.10
N ASP A 62 1.35 6.04 10.35
CA ASP A 62 0.61 7.32 10.36
C ASP A 62 0.87 8.14 11.62
N GLN A 63 0.95 7.51 12.79
CA GLN A 63 0.94 8.20 14.08
C GLN A 63 2.02 7.77 15.06
N GLY A 64 2.86 6.81 14.68
CA GLY A 64 3.93 6.33 15.56
C GLY A 64 5.06 7.34 15.73
N GLY A 65 5.95 7.05 16.68
CA GLY A 65 7.04 7.94 17.05
C GLY A 65 8.29 7.87 16.18
N ALA A 66 8.34 6.99 15.18
CA ALA A 66 9.49 6.90 14.28
C ALA A 66 9.63 8.16 13.43
N GLY A 67 10.84 8.43 12.97
CA GLY A 67 11.10 9.56 12.10
C GLY A 67 10.42 9.44 10.74
N LYS A 68 10.24 10.58 10.08
CA LYS A 68 9.55 10.63 8.79
C LYS A 68 10.21 9.73 7.73
N GLU A 69 11.55 9.73 7.69
CA GLU A 69 12.29 8.94 6.72
C GLU A 69 12.15 7.43 7.02
N GLU A 70 12.20 7.04 8.28
CA GLU A 70 12.00 5.64 8.68
C GLU A 70 10.61 5.15 8.29
N LYS A 71 9.59 5.98 8.50
CA LYS A 71 8.21 5.64 8.13
C LYS A 71 8.09 5.48 6.61
N ARG A 72 8.73 6.36 5.85
CA ARG A 72 8.72 6.29 4.39
C ARG A 72 9.38 5.00 3.91
N GLN A 73 10.54 4.66 4.46
CA GLN A 73 11.25 3.44 4.10
C GLN A 73 10.43 2.18 4.42
N ALA A 74 9.78 2.16 5.60
CA ALA A 74 8.92 1.04 5.97
C ALA A 74 7.74 0.90 5.01
N TRP A 75 7.11 2.00 4.66
CA TRP A 75 6.00 1.97 3.71
C TRP A 75 6.45 1.50 2.32
N GLU A 76 7.60 1.99 1.84
CA GLU A 76 8.14 1.57 0.54
C GLU A 76 8.46 0.07 0.51
N GLU A 77 8.99 -0.47 1.61
CA GLU A 77 9.25 -1.90 1.71
C GLU A 77 7.95 -2.70 1.61
N ALA A 78 6.93 -2.30 2.34
CA ALA A 78 5.62 -2.95 2.28
C ALA A 78 5.00 -2.83 0.90
N HIS A 79 5.14 -1.67 0.24
CA HIS A 79 4.65 -1.46 -1.11
C HIS A 79 5.32 -2.42 -2.11
N ARG A 80 6.63 -2.58 -2.01
CA ARG A 80 7.38 -3.48 -2.88
C ARG A 80 6.85 -4.91 -2.80
N LYS A 81 6.63 -5.40 -1.58
CA LYS A 81 6.07 -6.73 -1.36
C LYS A 81 4.65 -6.83 -1.91
N THR A 82 3.84 -5.80 -1.66
CA THR A 82 2.45 -5.76 -2.12
C THR A 82 2.36 -5.90 -3.63
N ILE A 83 3.15 -5.13 -4.36
CA ILE A 83 3.15 -5.18 -5.83
C ILE A 83 3.58 -6.57 -6.31
N GLY A 84 4.62 -7.14 -5.71
CA GLY A 84 5.07 -8.49 -6.06
C GLY A 84 3.98 -9.55 -5.85
N TRP A 85 3.30 -9.51 -4.70
CA TRP A 85 2.21 -10.45 -4.43
C TRP A 85 1.04 -10.28 -5.40
N LEU A 86 0.71 -9.03 -5.78
CA LEU A 86 -0.38 -8.79 -6.72
C LEU A 86 -0.07 -9.37 -8.10
N PHE A 87 1.18 -9.31 -8.54
CA PHE A 87 1.61 -9.95 -9.77
C PHE A 87 1.55 -11.48 -9.64
N GLU A 88 2.04 -12.03 -8.54
CA GLU A 88 2.00 -13.48 -8.30
C GLU A 88 0.58 -14.03 -8.31
N LYS A 89 -0.38 -13.27 -7.82
CA LYS A 89 -1.80 -13.68 -7.80
C LYS A 89 -2.54 -13.38 -9.09
N GLY A 90 -1.88 -12.78 -10.07
CA GLY A 90 -2.52 -12.44 -11.34
C GLY A 90 -3.48 -11.26 -11.27
N ILE A 91 -3.48 -10.51 -10.17
CA ILE A 91 -4.28 -9.28 -10.07
C ILE A 91 -3.68 -8.19 -10.94
N LEU A 92 -2.35 -8.09 -10.94
CA LEU A 92 -1.61 -7.26 -11.87
C LEU A 92 -0.99 -8.16 -12.92
N ASP A 93 -0.99 -7.71 -14.16
CA ASP A 93 -0.44 -8.51 -15.25
C ASP A 93 0.13 -7.59 -16.34
N VAL A 94 0.97 -8.17 -17.18
CA VAL A 94 1.54 -7.45 -18.31
C VAL A 94 0.67 -7.73 -19.54
N ILE A 95 0.22 -6.64 -20.16
CA ILE A 95 -0.56 -6.78 -21.40
C ILE A 95 0.41 -7.15 -22.50
N SER A 96 0.21 -8.34 -23.07
CA SER A 96 1.01 -8.84 -24.18
C SER A 96 0.32 -8.48 -25.50
N LYS A 97 1.12 -7.97 -26.45
CA LYS A 97 0.63 -7.61 -27.77
C LYS A 97 1.28 -8.46 -28.84
#